data_98533317be9f0e09f5fb623bb9cd7685
#
_entry.id   98533317be9f0e09f5fb623bb9cd7685
#
_cell.length_a   1.000
_cell.length_b   1.000
_cell.length_c   1.000
_cell.angle_alpha   90.00
_cell.angle_beta   90.00
_cell.angle_gamma   90.00
#
_symmetry.space_group_name_H-M   'P 1'
#
loop_
_entity.id
_entity.type
_entity.pdbx_description
1 polymer ?
#
loop_
_entity_poly.entity_id
_entity_poly.type
_entity_poly.pdbx_seq_one_letter_code
_entity_poly.pdbx_strand_id
1 'polypeptide(L)'
;LCYTKLDFIYYGRKCGYTMNFEERKKLLAEWKQSHLLRFYEQLNDEEKQILLSQIDGIDWSFEQAFSHESKSKDSLIEEIDALQLEKILADQEHYRSVGLQAIRDGKLCLLLLAGGQGTRLGFDKPKGCFNVGLTKELYIFQLLIEHIMDVVRAADAYIPLYIMTSNINYQDTITFFEAHDYFGYDASYVHFFIQEMNPATDFGGKILLKSKYEVALSPNGNGGWFSSMHKAGLLDAIFDSNLEWINVFAVDNVLQRIADPVFLGATIASGKMSGAKVVKKAFPEEKVGVMCKENGKPHIIEYYEMTDEMLTKRTADGNLAYGFGAILNYLFPISRLKETLDESMPLHVVKKKVPYVDESGNPVTPSEPNAFKFETLALDLIHKMDDCLIFEVDREKEFAPIKNSTGVDSVETARELLIKNGYTL
;
A
#
# COMPACT_ATOMS: atom_id res chain seq x y z
N LEU A 1 15.98 32.23 -14.46
CA LEU A 1 15.59 31.00 -13.75
C LEU A 1 14.19 30.66 -14.26
N CYS A 2 14.13 29.75 -15.25
CA CYS A 2 12.86 29.16 -15.69
C CYS A 2 12.46 28.10 -14.66
N TYR A 3 11.53 28.43 -13.78
CA TYR A 3 10.83 27.39 -12.98
C TYR A 3 9.98 26.55 -13.93
N THR A 4 10.03 25.23 -13.78
CA THR A 4 9.14 24.34 -14.51
C THR A 4 7.70 24.49 -13.96
N LYS A 5 6.69 24.14 -14.75
CA LYS A 5 5.26 24.19 -14.33
C LYS A 5 5.00 23.42 -13.03
N LEU A 6 5.70 22.32 -12.83
CA LEU A 6 5.64 21.50 -11.61
C LEU A 6 6.22 22.21 -10.39
N ASP A 7 7.30 22.98 -10.56
CA ASP A 7 7.91 23.76 -9.48
C ASP A 7 6.96 24.78 -8.88
N PHE A 8 6.15 25.45 -9.69
CA PHE A 8 5.21 26.46 -9.21
C PHE A 8 4.09 25.87 -8.35
N ILE A 9 3.58 24.68 -8.71
CA ILE A 9 2.55 23.96 -7.94
C ILE A 9 3.15 23.38 -6.67
N TYR A 10 4.35 22.84 -6.74
CA TYR A 10 5.06 22.20 -5.61
C TYR A 10 5.49 23.23 -4.57
N TYR A 11 6.11 24.35 -4.98
CA TYR A 11 6.54 25.43 -4.09
C TYR A 11 5.37 26.24 -3.53
N GLY A 12 4.30 26.47 -4.29
CA GLY A 12 3.10 27.13 -3.82
C GLY A 12 2.44 26.43 -2.64
N ARG A 13 2.39 25.09 -2.67
CA ARG A 13 1.85 24.27 -1.56
C ARG A 13 2.71 24.34 -0.28
N LYS A 14 4.04 24.33 -0.39
CA LYS A 14 4.95 24.47 0.76
C LYS A 14 4.84 25.84 1.44
N CYS A 15 4.39 26.88 0.75
CA CYS A 15 4.30 28.24 1.28
C CYS A 15 2.88 28.65 1.75
N GLY A 16 1.91 27.72 1.79
CA GLY A 16 0.52 28.06 2.19
C GLY A 16 -0.20 28.97 1.20
N TYR A 17 0.27 29.06 -0.05
CA TYR A 17 -0.37 29.87 -1.08
C TYR A 17 -1.66 29.23 -1.58
N THR A 18 -2.76 29.96 -1.48
CA THR A 18 -4.06 29.55 -2.01
C THR A 18 -4.28 30.24 -3.35
N MET A 19 -4.38 29.47 -4.44
CA MET A 19 -4.68 30.02 -5.77
C MET A 19 -6.03 30.73 -5.76
N ASN A 20 -6.11 31.88 -6.42
CA ASN A 20 -7.40 32.51 -6.71
C ASN A 20 -8.12 31.81 -7.89
N PHE A 21 -9.36 32.18 -8.16
CA PHE A 21 -10.18 31.51 -9.18
C PHE A 21 -9.59 31.63 -10.60
N GLU A 22 -9.06 32.82 -10.98
CA GLU A 22 -8.49 33.05 -12.33
C GLU A 22 -7.17 32.25 -12.53
N GLU A 23 -6.39 32.08 -11.47
CA GLU A 23 -5.19 31.24 -11.50
C GLU A 23 -5.55 29.76 -11.72
N ARG A 24 -6.58 29.25 -11.02
CA ARG A 24 -7.09 27.88 -11.23
C ARG A 24 -7.60 27.69 -12.66
N LYS A 25 -8.36 28.66 -13.17
CA LYS A 25 -8.89 28.62 -14.53
C LYS A 25 -7.76 28.55 -15.58
N LYS A 26 -6.70 29.36 -15.38
CA LYS A 26 -5.51 29.32 -16.23
C LYS A 26 -4.80 27.98 -16.15
N LEU A 27 -4.58 27.45 -14.93
CA LEU A 27 -3.99 26.14 -14.69
C LEU A 27 -4.77 25.04 -15.42
N LEU A 28 -6.10 25.00 -15.25
CA LEU A 28 -6.95 24.00 -15.90
C LEU A 28 -6.94 24.12 -17.44
N ALA A 29 -6.82 25.33 -17.98
CA ALA A 29 -6.68 25.53 -19.41
C ALA A 29 -5.35 24.99 -19.94
N GLU A 30 -4.26 25.19 -19.21
CA GLU A 30 -2.92 24.66 -19.55
C GLU A 30 -2.90 23.13 -19.55
N TRP A 31 -3.60 22.50 -18.60
CA TRP A 31 -3.74 21.04 -18.50
C TRP A 31 -4.90 20.49 -19.34
N LYS A 32 -5.55 21.31 -20.18
CA LYS A 32 -6.71 20.93 -21.00
C LYS A 32 -7.89 20.36 -20.21
N GLN A 33 -8.04 20.78 -18.94
CA GLN A 33 -9.06 20.30 -18.00
C GLN A 33 -10.11 21.38 -17.66
N SER A 34 -10.27 22.42 -18.49
CA SER A 34 -11.23 23.52 -18.26
C SER A 34 -12.67 23.05 -18.06
N HIS A 35 -13.03 21.86 -18.56
CA HIS A 35 -14.35 21.27 -18.40
C HIS A 35 -14.71 20.95 -16.93
N LEU A 36 -13.74 20.87 -16.01
CA LEU A 36 -14.00 20.71 -14.58
C LEU A 36 -14.78 21.89 -13.99
N LEU A 37 -14.70 23.07 -14.58
CA LEU A 37 -15.46 24.26 -14.18
C LEU A 37 -16.78 24.45 -14.98
N ARG A 38 -17.19 23.46 -15.79
CA ARG A 38 -18.36 23.55 -16.68
C ARG A 38 -19.63 23.96 -15.95
N PHE A 39 -19.85 23.46 -14.74
CA PHE A 39 -21.04 23.71 -13.94
C PHE A 39 -20.86 24.79 -12.86
N TYR A 40 -19.67 25.40 -12.76
CA TYR A 40 -19.29 26.28 -11.64
C TYR A 40 -20.28 27.38 -11.33
N GLU A 41 -20.83 28.04 -12.36
CA GLU A 41 -21.81 29.14 -12.20
C GLU A 41 -23.18 28.65 -11.68
N GLN A 42 -23.46 27.35 -11.72
CA GLN A 42 -24.69 26.74 -11.24
C GLN A 42 -24.60 26.27 -9.77
N LEU A 43 -23.40 26.31 -9.19
CA LEU A 43 -23.11 25.77 -7.87
C LEU A 43 -23.35 26.81 -6.78
N ASN A 44 -23.78 26.35 -5.61
CA ASN A 44 -23.77 27.18 -4.40
C ASN A 44 -22.35 27.33 -3.84
N ASP A 45 -22.15 28.13 -2.79
CA ASP A 45 -20.82 28.46 -2.28
C ASP A 45 -20.11 27.26 -1.66
N GLU A 46 -20.84 26.36 -1.00
CA GLU A 46 -20.28 25.12 -0.42
C GLU A 46 -19.80 24.16 -1.52
N GLU A 47 -20.62 23.94 -2.55
CA GLU A 47 -20.28 23.11 -3.71
C GLU A 47 -19.07 23.66 -4.47
N LYS A 48 -18.99 25.00 -4.63
CA LYS A 48 -17.83 25.68 -5.23
C LYS A 48 -16.56 25.41 -4.43
N GLN A 49 -16.63 25.50 -3.10
CA GLN A 49 -15.48 25.23 -2.23
C GLN A 49 -15.03 23.77 -2.33
N ILE A 50 -15.94 22.81 -2.35
CA ILE A 50 -15.64 21.39 -2.52
C ILE A 50 -14.89 21.17 -3.83
N LEU A 51 -15.44 21.66 -4.96
CA LEU A 51 -14.83 21.50 -6.27
C LEU A 51 -13.42 22.11 -6.33
N LEU A 52 -13.28 23.36 -5.87
CA LEU A 52 -11.98 24.05 -5.91
C LEU A 52 -10.94 23.38 -5.00
N SER A 53 -11.34 22.91 -3.81
CA SER A 53 -10.47 22.17 -2.91
C SER A 53 -9.99 20.85 -3.53
N GLN A 54 -10.87 20.13 -4.24
CA GLN A 54 -10.48 18.90 -4.94
C GLN A 54 -9.54 19.20 -6.11
N ILE A 55 -9.77 20.26 -6.88
CA ILE A 55 -8.88 20.69 -7.96
C ILE A 55 -7.49 21.07 -7.42
N ASP A 56 -7.44 21.83 -6.33
CA ASP A 56 -6.18 22.18 -5.66
C ASP A 56 -5.45 20.95 -5.12
N GLY A 57 -6.20 19.88 -4.78
CA GLY A 57 -5.68 18.60 -4.29
C GLY A 57 -5.11 17.68 -5.37
N ILE A 58 -5.35 17.92 -6.66
CA ILE A 58 -4.91 17.04 -7.75
C ILE A 58 -3.37 17.02 -7.84
N ASP A 59 -2.81 15.81 -7.82
CA ASP A 59 -1.44 15.60 -8.25
C ASP A 59 -1.41 15.41 -9.76
N TRP A 60 -0.88 16.41 -10.47
CA TRP A 60 -0.84 16.47 -11.93
C TRP A 60 0.20 15.53 -12.56
N SER A 61 0.98 14.82 -11.75
CA SER A 61 1.99 13.84 -12.25
C SER A 61 1.35 12.69 -13.02
N PHE A 62 0.05 12.41 -12.83
CA PHE A 62 -0.66 11.37 -13.57
C PHE A 62 -0.61 11.57 -15.10
N GLU A 63 -0.48 12.81 -15.59
CA GLU A 63 -0.34 13.05 -17.04
C GLU A 63 0.93 12.44 -17.63
N GLN A 64 1.98 12.31 -16.83
CA GLN A 64 3.20 11.64 -17.26
C GLN A 64 2.98 10.16 -17.58
N ALA A 65 1.99 9.52 -16.92
CA ALA A 65 1.64 8.14 -17.19
C ALA A 65 1.10 7.91 -18.60
N PHE A 66 0.54 8.93 -19.25
CA PHE A 66 0.12 8.86 -20.67
C PHE A 66 1.27 9.03 -21.65
N SER A 67 2.36 9.70 -21.25
CA SER A 67 3.53 9.94 -22.11
C SER A 67 4.53 8.78 -22.09
N HIS A 68 4.45 7.89 -21.10
CA HIS A 68 5.36 6.76 -20.92
C HIS A 68 4.71 5.41 -21.27
N GLU A 69 4.03 5.30 -22.41
CA GLU A 69 3.67 4.02 -23.02
C GLU A 69 4.90 3.31 -23.60
N SER A 70 5.92 3.07 -22.80
CA SER A 70 6.91 2.05 -23.12
C SER A 70 7.70 1.70 -21.85
N LYS A 71 7.27 0.68 -21.10
CA LYS A 71 8.28 -0.14 -20.40
C LYS A 71 9.34 -0.47 -21.47
N SER A 72 10.59 -0.11 -21.22
CA SER A 72 11.65 -0.48 -22.14
C SER A 72 11.56 -1.99 -22.35
N LYS A 73 11.35 -2.44 -23.60
CA LYS A 73 11.26 -3.86 -23.98
C LYS A 73 12.53 -4.67 -23.64
N ASP A 74 13.53 -4.02 -23.08
CA ASP A 74 14.89 -4.54 -22.89
C ASP A 74 15.29 -4.65 -21.40
N SER A 75 14.34 -4.67 -20.46
CA SER A 75 14.68 -4.92 -19.05
C SER A 75 15.14 -6.37 -18.86
N LEU A 76 16.33 -6.55 -18.30
CA LEU A 76 16.85 -7.88 -17.93
C LEU A 76 16.21 -8.31 -16.62
N ILE A 77 15.34 -9.32 -16.68
CA ILE A 77 14.74 -9.95 -15.49
C ILE A 77 15.54 -11.19 -15.13
N GLU A 78 16.00 -11.25 -13.88
CA GLU A 78 16.84 -12.32 -13.35
C GLU A 78 16.21 -12.92 -12.08
N GLU A 79 16.57 -14.16 -11.80
CA GLU A 79 16.21 -14.83 -10.56
C GLU A 79 16.82 -14.13 -9.34
N ILE A 80 16.18 -14.26 -8.18
CA ILE A 80 16.71 -13.74 -6.92
C ILE A 80 16.78 -14.85 -5.86
N ASP A 81 17.90 -14.89 -5.14
CA ASP A 81 18.07 -15.83 -4.04
C ASP A 81 17.33 -15.34 -2.78
N ALA A 82 16.81 -16.31 -2.01
CA ALA A 82 16.17 -16.07 -0.73
C ALA A 82 16.98 -16.69 0.42
N LEU A 83 16.91 -16.05 1.58
CA LEU A 83 17.25 -16.69 2.83
C LEU A 83 16.12 -17.68 3.16
N GLN A 84 16.41 -18.98 2.93
CA GLN A 84 15.41 -20.03 3.02
C GLN A 84 15.12 -20.42 4.47
N LEU A 85 13.94 -20.96 4.72
CA LEU A 85 13.40 -21.27 6.03
C LEU A 85 14.35 -22.14 6.88
N GLU A 86 15.02 -23.12 6.29
CA GLU A 86 15.98 -23.99 6.98
C GLU A 86 17.14 -23.19 7.58
N LYS A 87 17.72 -22.26 6.81
CA LYS A 87 18.81 -21.38 7.28
C LYS A 87 18.32 -20.39 8.33
N ILE A 88 17.10 -19.87 8.16
CA ILE A 88 16.47 -18.98 9.15
C ILE A 88 16.33 -19.70 10.49
N LEU A 89 15.83 -20.93 10.48
CA LEU A 89 15.65 -21.73 11.69
C LEU A 89 16.98 -22.09 12.37
N ALA A 90 18.04 -22.30 11.61
CA ALA A 90 19.37 -22.60 12.15
C ALA A 90 19.96 -21.43 12.96
N ASP A 91 19.72 -20.18 12.52
CA ASP A 91 20.23 -18.96 13.17
C ASP A 91 19.14 -18.14 13.87
N GLN A 92 17.97 -18.73 14.10
CA GLN A 92 16.77 -18.04 14.58
C GLN A 92 16.99 -17.25 15.87
N GLU A 93 17.68 -17.84 16.84
CA GLU A 93 17.94 -17.20 18.14
C GLU A 93 18.83 -15.96 18.00
N HIS A 94 19.84 -16.03 17.14
CA HIS A 94 20.70 -14.89 16.85
C HIS A 94 19.88 -13.75 16.22
N TYR A 95 19.13 -14.03 15.16
CA TYR A 95 18.29 -13.04 14.50
C TYR A 95 17.25 -12.46 15.46
N ARG A 96 16.59 -13.31 16.24
CA ARG A 96 15.62 -12.88 17.25
C ARG A 96 16.23 -11.92 18.26
N SER A 97 17.44 -12.22 18.75
CA SER A 97 18.15 -11.37 19.71
C SER A 97 18.45 -9.98 19.14
N VAL A 98 18.98 -9.93 17.90
CA VAL A 98 19.28 -8.67 17.20
C VAL A 98 18.01 -7.85 16.99
N GLY A 99 16.93 -8.48 16.50
CA GLY A 99 15.67 -7.78 16.23
C GLY A 99 14.97 -7.31 17.48
N LEU A 100 14.93 -8.11 18.56
CA LEU A 100 14.37 -7.67 19.85
C LEU A 100 15.15 -6.49 20.42
N GLN A 101 16.49 -6.48 20.28
CA GLN A 101 17.29 -5.35 20.74
C GLN A 101 16.96 -4.08 19.95
N ALA A 102 16.84 -4.17 18.62
CA ALA A 102 16.45 -3.03 17.81
C ALA A 102 15.05 -2.49 18.19
N ILE A 103 14.09 -3.37 18.53
CA ILE A 103 12.76 -2.96 18.99
C ILE A 103 12.85 -2.26 20.36
N ARG A 104 13.60 -2.82 21.33
CA ARG A 104 13.84 -2.20 22.65
C ARG A 104 14.48 -0.83 22.54
N ASP A 105 15.37 -0.66 21.59
CA ASP A 105 16.06 0.61 21.32
C ASP A 105 15.15 1.64 20.61
N GLY A 106 13.89 1.30 20.36
CA GLY A 106 12.92 2.18 19.70
C GLY A 106 13.23 2.45 18.22
N LYS A 107 13.85 1.50 17.53
CA LYS A 107 14.29 1.67 16.13
C LYS A 107 13.26 1.23 15.08
N LEU A 108 12.14 0.64 15.47
CA LEU A 108 11.11 0.13 14.57
C LEU A 108 9.81 0.91 14.73
N CYS A 109 9.16 1.26 13.62
CA CYS A 109 7.74 1.58 13.58
C CYS A 109 6.99 0.68 12.58
N LEU A 110 5.67 0.67 12.69
CA LEU A 110 4.77 -0.19 11.94
C LEU A 110 3.85 0.63 11.05
N LEU A 111 3.57 0.15 9.85
CA LEU A 111 2.59 0.72 8.95
C LEU A 111 1.61 -0.34 8.45
N LEU A 112 0.36 -0.24 8.89
CA LEU A 112 -0.74 -1.06 8.43
C LEU A 112 -1.46 -0.39 7.26
N LEU A 113 -1.52 -1.06 6.12
CA LEU A 113 -2.29 -0.64 4.94
C LEU A 113 -3.73 -1.16 5.06
N ALA A 114 -4.66 -0.28 5.48
CA ALA A 114 -6.04 -0.63 5.83
C ALA A 114 -7.10 0.22 5.08
N GLY A 115 -6.77 0.78 3.92
CA GLY A 115 -7.71 1.59 3.11
C GLY A 115 -8.83 0.81 2.44
N GLY A 116 -8.77 -0.53 2.43
CA GLY A 116 -9.73 -1.40 1.74
C GLY A 116 -11.06 -1.59 2.47
N GLN A 117 -12.17 -1.67 1.70
CA GLN A 117 -13.49 -2.09 2.17
C GLN A 117 -13.69 -3.61 2.05
N GLY A 118 -14.61 -4.14 2.85
CA GLY A 118 -14.99 -5.55 2.84
C GLY A 118 -15.97 -5.97 1.75
N THR A 119 -16.18 -5.17 0.72
CA THR A 119 -17.25 -5.36 -0.29
C THR A 119 -17.22 -6.72 -0.99
N ARG A 120 -16.03 -7.26 -1.28
CA ARG A 120 -15.88 -8.63 -1.85
C ARG A 120 -16.28 -9.73 -0.86
N LEU A 121 -16.36 -9.40 0.44
CA LEU A 121 -16.79 -10.31 1.50
C LEU A 121 -18.28 -10.17 1.80
N GLY A 122 -19.01 -9.32 1.04
CA GLY A 122 -20.39 -8.95 1.34
C GLY A 122 -20.52 -8.08 2.60
N PHE A 123 -19.49 -7.30 2.93
CA PHE A 123 -19.39 -6.51 4.15
C PHE A 123 -19.08 -5.04 3.81
N ASP A 124 -20.02 -4.14 4.10
CA ASP A 124 -19.97 -2.74 3.70
C ASP A 124 -19.24 -1.83 4.72
N LYS A 125 -18.25 -2.38 5.43
CA LYS A 125 -17.41 -1.66 6.41
C LYS A 125 -15.92 -1.89 6.11
N PRO A 126 -15.01 -1.23 6.87
CA PRO A 126 -13.58 -1.47 6.73
C PRO A 126 -13.25 -2.96 6.83
N LYS A 127 -12.43 -3.49 5.93
CA LYS A 127 -12.09 -4.92 5.90
C LYS A 127 -11.57 -5.45 7.24
N GLY A 128 -10.77 -4.65 7.94
CA GLY A 128 -10.23 -5.00 9.25
C GLY A 128 -11.27 -5.24 10.35
N CYS A 129 -12.49 -4.68 10.19
CA CYS A 129 -13.63 -4.90 11.08
C CYS A 129 -14.37 -6.21 10.80
N PHE A 130 -13.97 -6.98 9.77
CA PHE A 130 -14.66 -8.24 9.44
C PHE A 130 -14.43 -9.28 10.53
N ASN A 131 -15.52 -9.90 10.99
CA ASN A 131 -15.47 -10.97 11.96
C ASN A 131 -15.17 -12.32 11.31
N VAL A 132 -14.00 -12.88 11.59
CA VAL A 132 -13.59 -14.21 11.12
C VAL A 132 -13.99 -15.33 12.09
N GLY A 133 -14.43 -15.00 13.29
CA GLY A 133 -14.85 -15.96 14.30
C GLY A 133 -16.10 -16.74 13.90
N LEU A 134 -16.29 -17.90 14.53
CA LEU A 134 -17.43 -18.81 14.34
C LEU A 134 -18.26 -18.95 15.63
N THR A 135 -17.59 -19.19 16.75
CA THR A 135 -18.22 -19.39 18.08
C THR A 135 -18.05 -18.18 18.99
N LYS A 136 -17.12 -17.30 18.68
CA LYS A 136 -16.87 -16.03 19.34
C LYS A 136 -16.55 -14.95 18.31
N GLU A 137 -16.66 -13.70 18.71
CA GLU A 137 -16.17 -12.59 17.88
C GLU A 137 -14.63 -12.62 17.82
N LEU A 138 -14.10 -12.52 16.61
CA LEU A 138 -12.67 -12.42 16.35
C LEU A 138 -12.49 -11.61 15.07
N TYR A 139 -11.99 -10.41 15.20
CA TYR A 139 -11.87 -9.47 14.08
C TYR A 139 -10.50 -9.50 13.44
N ILE A 140 -10.41 -9.15 12.15
CA ILE A 140 -9.11 -9.07 11.44
C ILE A 140 -8.17 -8.10 12.17
N PHE A 141 -8.63 -6.89 12.52
CA PHE A 141 -7.82 -5.94 13.29
C PHE A 141 -7.34 -6.52 14.63
N GLN A 142 -8.22 -7.24 15.34
CA GLN A 142 -7.86 -7.89 16.60
C GLN A 142 -6.69 -8.86 16.41
N LEU A 143 -6.76 -9.75 15.42
CA LEU A 143 -5.69 -10.72 15.13
C LEU A 143 -4.36 -10.02 14.86
N LEU A 144 -4.37 -8.94 14.03
CA LEU A 144 -3.16 -8.20 13.72
C LEU A 144 -2.57 -7.52 14.96
N ILE A 145 -3.40 -6.92 15.80
CA ILE A 145 -2.95 -6.29 17.06
C ILE A 145 -2.43 -7.34 18.05
N GLU A 146 -3.10 -8.50 18.16
CA GLU A 146 -2.62 -9.59 19.02
C GLU A 146 -1.21 -10.07 18.62
N HIS A 147 -0.91 -10.18 17.30
CA HIS A 147 0.45 -10.50 16.82
C HIS A 147 1.48 -9.43 17.20
N ILE A 148 1.11 -8.14 17.11
CA ILE A 148 2.00 -7.05 17.53
C ILE A 148 2.22 -7.11 19.05
N MET A 149 1.15 -7.36 19.84
CA MET A 149 1.22 -7.46 21.29
C MET A 149 2.12 -8.61 21.78
N ASP A 150 2.20 -9.72 21.03
CA ASP A 150 3.16 -10.79 21.34
C ASP A 150 4.61 -10.28 21.28
N VAL A 151 4.91 -9.44 20.30
CA VAL A 151 6.23 -8.82 20.16
C VAL A 151 6.47 -7.74 21.22
N VAL A 152 5.48 -6.88 21.50
CA VAL A 152 5.52 -5.87 22.57
C VAL A 152 5.85 -6.54 23.91
N ARG A 153 5.17 -7.64 24.25
CA ARG A 153 5.45 -8.40 25.47
C ARG A 153 6.86 -9.00 25.48
N ALA A 154 7.32 -9.53 24.36
CA ALA A 154 8.65 -10.13 24.26
C ALA A 154 9.79 -9.09 24.29
N ALA A 155 9.54 -7.90 23.79
CA ALA A 155 10.49 -6.79 23.78
C ALA A 155 10.43 -5.95 25.05
N ASP A 156 9.31 -5.98 25.80
CA ASP A 156 8.97 -5.06 26.87
C ASP A 156 9.02 -3.59 26.37
N ALA A 157 8.51 -3.34 25.16
CA ALA A 157 8.52 -2.04 24.51
C ALA A 157 7.35 -1.92 23.51
N TYR A 158 6.61 -0.81 23.57
CA TYR A 158 5.62 -0.46 22.57
C TYR A 158 6.27 0.05 21.29
N ILE A 159 5.61 -0.20 20.14
CA ILE A 159 6.09 0.15 18.81
C ILE A 159 5.09 1.15 18.19
N PRO A 160 5.51 2.32 17.67
CA PRO A 160 4.60 3.22 16.98
C PRO A 160 3.88 2.52 15.82
N LEU A 161 2.55 2.59 15.78
CA LEU A 161 1.69 1.97 14.77
C LEU A 161 0.97 3.05 13.97
N TYR A 162 1.27 3.15 12.70
CA TYR A 162 0.59 4.02 11.74
C TYR A 162 -0.42 3.19 10.95
N ILE A 163 -1.66 3.66 10.84
CA ILE A 163 -2.75 2.97 10.14
C ILE A 163 -3.24 3.84 9.00
N MET A 164 -2.92 3.44 7.76
CA MET A 164 -3.42 4.08 6.57
C MET A 164 -4.83 3.60 6.27
N THR A 165 -5.75 4.54 6.23
CA THR A 165 -7.16 4.33 5.89
C THR A 165 -7.50 5.02 4.56
N SER A 166 -8.73 4.93 4.12
CA SER A 166 -9.28 5.73 3.00
C SER A 166 -10.30 6.74 3.51
N ASN A 167 -10.63 7.75 2.69
CA ASN A 167 -11.68 8.72 3.02
C ASN A 167 -13.01 8.06 3.40
N ILE A 168 -13.30 6.88 2.85
CA ILE A 168 -14.57 6.17 3.07
C ILE A 168 -14.58 5.46 4.43
N ASN A 169 -13.44 4.96 4.90
CA ASN A 169 -13.37 4.09 6.07
C ASN A 169 -12.62 4.66 7.28
N TYR A 170 -12.14 5.89 7.19
CA TYR A 170 -11.36 6.54 8.24
C TYR A 170 -12.11 6.60 9.57
N GLN A 171 -13.29 7.20 9.56
CA GLN A 171 -14.07 7.39 10.79
C GLN A 171 -14.55 6.04 11.37
N ASP A 172 -15.01 5.14 10.52
CA ASP A 172 -15.46 3.80 10.94
C ASP A 172 -14.30 3.01 11.56
N THR A 173 -13.09 3.14 11.02
CA THR A 173 -11.90 2.47 11.55
C THR A 173 -11.55 2.99 12.94
N ILE A 174 -11.49 4.32 13.13
CA ILE A 174 -11.20 4.93 14.43
C ILE A 174 -12.25 4.51 15.46
N THR A 175 -13.53 4.69 15.14
CA THR A 175 -14.64 4.32 16.04
C THR A 175 -14.60 2.85 16.42
N PHE A 176 -14.19 1.98 15.49
CA PHE A 176 -14.05 0.56 15.75
C PHE A 176 -12.91 0.25 16.73
N PHE A 177 -11.75 0.88 16.58
CA PHE A 177 -10.63 0.75 17.51
C PHE A 177 -11.00 1.27 18.90
N GLU A 178 -11.62 2.45 18.99
CA GLU A 178 -12.10 3.03 20.26
C GLU A 178 -13.11 2.13 20.96
N ALA A 179 -14.09 1.58 20.22
CA ALA A 179 -15.11 0.70 20.76
C ALA A 179 -14.57 -0.64 21.30
N HIS A 180 -13.37 -1.04 20.85
CA HIS A 180 -12.70 -2.28 21.29
C HIS A 180 -11.46 -2.01 22.15
N ASP A 181 -11.34 -0.80 22.73
CA ASP A 181 -10.20 -0.39 23.57
C ASP A 181 -8.84 -0.71 22.91
N TYR A 182 -8.75 -0.39 21.61
CA TYR A 182 -7.56 -0.66 20.76
C TYR A 182 -7.07 -2.12 20.85
N PHE A 183 -7.92 -3.07 21.23
CA PHE A 183 -7.58 -4.47 21.47
C PHE A 183 -6.46 -4.64 22.52
N GLY A 184 -6.39 -3.72 23.51
CA GLY A 184 -5.36 -3.67 24.55
C GLY A 184 -4.03 -3.05 24.11
N TYR A 185 -3.92 -2.50 22.90
CA TYR A 185 -2.77 -1.71 22.50
C TYR A 185 -2.84 -0.31 23.12
N ASP A 186 -1.71 0.27 23.50
CA ASP A 186 -1.69 1.65 24.00
C ASP A 186 -2.06 2.63 22.88
N ALA A 187 -3.21 3.29 23.05
CA ALA A 187 -3.74 4.23 22.06
C ALA A 187 -2.80 5.39 21.71
N SER A 188 -1.90 5.77 22.63
CA SER A 188 -0.93 6.84 22.41
C SER A 188 0.13 6.50 21.35
N TYR A 189 0.29 5.22 21.05
CA TYR A 189 1.19 4.72 20.00
C TYR A 189 0.49 4.51 18.65
N VAL A 190 -0.84 4.73 18.55
CA VAL A 190 -1.63 4.48 17.32
C VAL A 190 -1.95 5.78 16.61
N HIS A 191 -1.56 5.88 15.34
CA HIS A 191 -1.74 7.06 14.51
C HIS A 191 -2.51 6.72 13.23
N PHE A 192 -3.66 7.34 13.00
CA PHE A 192 -4.46 7.14 11.80
C PHE A 192 -4.20 8.26 10.80
N PHE A 193 -4.15 7.91 9.52
CA PHE A 193 -4.08 8.88 8.44
C PHE A 193 -4.82 8.38 7.20
N ILE A 194 -5.14 9.32 6.32
CA ILE A 194 -5.93 9.04 5.12
C ILE A 194 -5.02 8.91 3.91
N GLN A 195 -5.24 7.86 3.13
CA GLN A 195 -4.62 7.64 1.83
C GLN A 195 -5.01 8.75 0.86
N GLU A 196 -4.06 9.26 0.09
CA GLU A 196 -4.32 10.21 -0.97
C GLU A 196 -5.16 9.62 -2.11
N MET A 197 -5.77 10.52 -2.85
CA MET A 197 -6.68 10.20 -3.95
C MET A 197 -6.13 10.74 -5.26
N ASN A 198 -6.16 9.94 -6.32
CA ASN A 198 -5.87 10.36 -7.68
C ASN A 198 -7.16 10.58 -8.48
N PRO A 199 -7.18 11.51 -9.44
CA PRO A 199 -8.32 11.68 -10.34
C PRO A 199 -8.44 10.48 -11.28
N ALA A 200 -9.69 10.08 -11.58
CA ALA A 200 -9.96 9.17 -12.67
C ALA A 200 -10.14 9.96 -13.97
N THR A 201 -9.59 9.47 -15.07
CA THR A 201 -9.73 10.13 -16.38
C THR A 201 -10.48 9.24 -17.37
N ASP A 202 -11.09 9.84 -18.37
CA ASP A 202 -11.49 9.09 -19.56
C ASP A 202 -10.26 8.58 -20.33
N PHE A 203 -10.48 7.80 -21.39
CA PHE A 203 -9.38 7.26 -22.20
C PHE A 203 -8.64 8.33 -23.02
N GLY A 204 -9.15 9.55 -23.08
CA GLY A 204 -8.50 10.72 -23.67
C GLY A 204 -7.73 11.58 -22.67
N GLY A 205 -7.65 11.18 -21.40
CA GLY A 205 -6.94 11.91 -20.35
C GLY A 205 -7.75 13.05 -19.70
N LYS A 206 -9.04 13.19 -20.01
CA LYS A 206 -9.90 14.16 -19.33
C LYS A 206 -10.37 13.63 -17.99
N ILE A 207 -10.14 14.38 -16.93
CA ILE A 207 -10.60 14.06 -15.58
C ILE A 207 -12.12 13.99 -15.55
N LEU A 208 -12.68 12.93 -14.98
CA LEU A 208 -14.12 12.76 -14.85
C LEU A 208 -14.67 13.52 -13.65
N LEU A 209 -15.89 14.07 -13.79
CA LEU A 209 -16.67 14.59 -12.67
C LEU A 209 -17.63 13.50 -12.17
N LYS A 210 -17.64 13.23 -10.86
CA LYS A 210 -18.59 12.33 -10.20
C LYS A 210 -19.98 12.95 -10.04
N SER A 211 -20.00 14.27 -9.76
CA SER A 211 -21.19 15.13 -9.74
C SER A 211 -20.83 16.47 -10.37
N LYS A 212 -21.77 17.44 -10.38
CA LYS A 212 -21.49 18.79 -10.90
C LYS A 212 -20.39 19.53 -10.15
N TYR A 213 -20.10 19.14 -8.91
CA TYR A 213 -19.15 19.77 -8.00
C TYR A 213 -18.14 18.82 -7.37
N GLU A 214 -18.12 17.55 -7.78
CA GLU A 214 -17.15 16.58 -7.29
C GLU A 214 -16.35 15.96 -8.42
N VAL A 215 -15.04 15.92 -8.27
CA VAL A 215 -14.13 15.17 -9.14
C VAL A 215 -14.29 13.67 -8.87
N ALA A 216 -14.23 12.83 -9.90
CA ALA A 216 -14.18 11.39 -9.75
C ALA A 216 -12.78 10.97 -9.26
N LEU A 217 -12.63 10.84 -7.95
CA LEU A 217 -11.40 10.47 -7.30
C LEU A 217 -11.38 8.97 -6.95
N SER A 218 -10.19 8.38 -6.93
CA SER A 218 -9.94 7.00 -6.48
C SER A 218 -8.68 6.96 -5.63
N PRO A 219 -8.56 6.01 -4.66
CA PRO A 219 -7.33 5.82 -3.92
C PRO A 219 -6.12 5.70 -4.85
N ASN A 220 -5.00 6.32 -4.46
CA ASN A 220 -3.76 6.36 -5.24
C ASN A 220 -2.94 5.04 -5.19
N GLY A 221 -3.54 3.96 -4.70
CA GLY A 221 -2.88 2.66 -4.56
C GLY A 221 -2.18 2.49 -3.21
N ASN A 222 -1.83 1.25 -2.87
CA ASN A 222 -1.20 0.95 -1.58
C ASN A 222 0.23 1.47 -1.46
N GLY A 223 0.91 1.78 -2.57
CA GLY A 223 2.22 2.44 -2.59
C GLY A 223 2.18 3.93 -2.25
N GLY A 224 1.02 4.56 -2.35
CA GLY A 224 0.81 5.95 -1.98
C GLY A 224 0.89 6.23 -0.46
N TRP A 225 1.19 5.22 0.35
CA TRP A 225 1.30 5.38 1.80
C TRP A 225 2.36 6.41 2.19
N PHE A 226 3.48 6.43 1.47
CA PHE A 226 4.61 7.28 1.81
C PHE A 226 4.29 8.77 1.55
N SER A 227 3.75 9.09 0.37
CA SER A 227 3.27 10.44 0.04
C SER A 227 2.11 10.86 0.96
N SER A 228 1.21 9.93 1.29
CA SER A 228 0.08 10.20 2.21
C SER A 228 0.55 10.51 3.63
N MET A 229 1.55 9.80 4.16
CA MET A 229 2.19 10.12 5.45
C MET A 229 2.88 11.49 5.43
N HIS A 230 3.57 11.80 4.32
CA HIS A 230 4.20 13.12 4.14
C HIS A 230 3.16 14.24 4.20
N LYS A 231 2.08 14.11 3.43
CA LYS A 231 0.99 15.08 3.40
C LYS A 231 0.25 15.22 4.73
N ALA A 232 0.15 14.14 5.49
CA ALA A 232 -0.41 14.14 6.84
C ALA A 232 0.54 14.78 7.88
N GLY A 233 1.76 15.19 7.51
CA GLY A 233 2.75 15.78 8.42
C GLY A 233 3.38 14.78 9.40
N LEU A 234 3.28 13.48 9.13
CA LEU A 234 3.77 12.43 10.04
C LEU A 234 5.26 12.12 9.84
N LEU A 235 5.79 12.38 8.64
CA LEU A 235 7.16 11.99 8.31
C LEU A 235 8.22 12.81 9.04
N ASP A 236 7.98 14.10 9.30
CA ASP A 236 8.97 14.96 9.99
C ASP A 236 9.28 14.41 11.38
N ALA A 237 8.24 14.03 12.15
CA ALA A 237 8.40 13.41 13.46
C ALA A 237 9.14 12.07 13.41
N ILE A 238 8.92 11.28 12.36
CA ILE A 238 9.61 10.00 12.13
C ILE A 238 11.09 10.26 11.81
N PHE A 239 11.40 11.22 10.93
CA PHE A 239 12.76 11.53 10.52
C PHE A 239 13.61 12.17 11.62
N ASP A 240 12.97 12.85 12.57
CA ASP A 240 13.63 13.48 13.72
C ASP A 240 13.74 12.54 14.94
N SER A 241 13.16 11.34 14.85
CA SER A 241 13.18 10.34 15.91
C SER A 241 14.39 9.39 15.82
N ASN A 242 14.45 8.43 16.76
CA ASN A 242 15.43 7.33 16.74
C ASN A 242 15.01 6.14 15.85
N LEU A 243 13.92 6.27 15.10
CA LEU A 243 13.42 5.22 14.23
C LEU A 243 14.37 5.00 13.04
N GLU A 244 14.75 3.76 12.80
CA GLU A 244 15.62 3.35 11.70
C GLU A 244 14.85 2.55 10.64
N TRP A 245 13.80 1.83 11.06
CA TRP A 245 13.06 0.89 10.24
C TRP A 245 11.56 1.12 10.30
N ILE A 246 10.89 0.91 9.17
CA ILE A 246 9.44 0.79 9.09
C ILE A 246 9.05 -0.56 8.52
N ASN A 247 8.17 -1.30 9.25
CA ASN A 247 7.58 -2.53 8.76
C ASN A 247 6.22 -2.22 8.13
N VAL A 248 6.11 -2.39 6.82
CA VAL A 248 4.89 -2.14 6.03
C VAL A 248 4.18 -3.46 5.76
N PHE A 249 2.89 -3.54 6.09
CA PHE A 249 2.09 -4.76 5.92
C PHE A 249 0.63 -4.46 5.62
N ALA A 250 -0.07 -5.44 5.00
CA ALA A 250 -1.46 -5.29 4.58
C ALA A 250 -2.44 -5.90 5.60
N VAL A 251 -3.65 -5.36 5.63
CA VAL A 251 -4.74 -5.79 6.53
C VAL A 251 -5.31 -7.17 6.19
N ASP A 252 -5.07 -7.68 4.99
CA ASP A 252 -5.76 -8.87 4.49
C ASP A 252 -5.14 -10.21 4.91
N ASN A 253 -3.86 -10.26 5.29
CA ASN A 253 -3.21 -11.48 5.72
C ASN A 253 -3.28 -11.65 7.25
N VAL A 254 -4.18 -12.48 7.72
CA VAL A 254 -4.51 -12.63 9.15
C VAL A 254 -3.52 -13.50 9.95
N LEU A 255 -2.59 -14.22 9.31
CA LEU A 255 -1.56 -15.01 9.99
C LEU A 255 -0.17 -14.40 9.95
N GLN A 256 0.03 -13.30 9.24
CA GLN A 256 1.36 -12.71 9.12
C GLN A 256 1.95 -12.33 10.49
N ARG A 257 3.22 -12.63 10.70
CA ARG A 257 3.96 -12.12 11.85
C ARG A 257 4.40 -10.70 11.57
N ILE A 258 3.89 -9.77 12.38
CA ILE A 258 4.16 -8.34 12.29
C ILE A 258 5.24 -7.99 13.31
N ALA A 259 6.06 -6.97 13.02
CA ALA A 259 7.20 -6.62 13.86
C ALA A 259 8.12 -7.82 14.18
N ASP A 260 8.16 -8.81 13.32
CA ASP A 260 8.84 -10.08 13.55
C ASP A 260 10.33 -9.86 13.87
N PRO A 261 10.78 -10.13 15.10
CA PRO A 261 12.16 -9.85 15.48
C PRO A 261 13.16 -10.74 14.73
N VAL A 262 12.75 -11.91 14.23
CA VAL A 262 13.62 -12.76 13.42
C VAL A 262 13.84 -12.14 12.04
N PHE A 263 12.79 -11.63 11.42
CA PHE A 263 12.88 -10.96 10.13
C PHE A 263 13.67 -9.64 10.22
N LEU A 264 13.37 -8.80 11.22
CA LEU A 264 14.10 -7.56 11.45
C LEU A 264 15.57 -7.84 11.73
N GLY A 265 15.86 -8.78 12.62
CA GLY A 265 17.24 -9.13 12.99
C GLY A 265 18.01 -9.75 11.85
N ALA A 266 17.40 -10.62 11.03
CA ALA A 266 18.03 -11.17 9.84
C ALA A 266 18.33 -10.07 8.81
N THR A 267 17.43 -9.11 8.63
CA THR A 267 17.64 -7.96 7.73
C THR A 267 18.82 -7.11 8.20
N ILE A 268 18.87 -6.77 9.49
CA ILE A 268 20.00 -6.02 10.09
C ILE A 268 21.31 -6.82 9.98
N ALA A 269 21.32 -8.10 10.38
CA ALA A 269 22.53 -8.93 10.36
C ALA A 269 23.07 -9.18 8.96
N SER A 270 22.21 -9.22 7.95
CA SER A 270 22.62 -9.39 6.55
C SER A 270 23.28 -8.14 5.95
N GLY A 271 23.13 -6.97 6.58
CA GLY A 271 23.54 -5.68 6.04
C GLY A 271 22.75 -5.24 4.82
N LYS A 272 21.63 -5.92 4.50
CA LYS A 272 20.76 -5.56 3.38
C LYS A 272 19.99 -4.29 3.69
N MET A 273 19.79 -3.48 2.64
CA MET A 273 19.11 -2.19 2.77
C MET A 273 17.62 -2.36 3.10
N SER A 274 16.96 -3.39 2.57
CA SER A 274 15.54 -3.64 2.81
C SER A 274 15.27 -5.13 3.04
N GLY A 275 14.04 -5.47 3.42
CA GLY A 275 13.60 -6.86 3.57
C GLY A 275 12.21 -7.08 3.01
N ALA A 276 11.96 -8.26 2.44
CA ALA A 276 10.66 -8.68 1.97
C ALA A 276 10.36 -10.12 2.40
N LYS A 277 9.24 -10.33 3.09
CA LYS A 277 8.75 -11.68 3.38
C LYS A 277 8.15 -12.30 2.14
N VAL A 278 8.48 -13.57 1.90
CA VAL A 278 7.99 -14.33 0.76
C VAL A 278 7.55 -15.74 1.18
N VAL A 279 6.66 -16.31 0.38
CA VAL A 279 6.28 -17.72 0.44
C VAL A 279 6.72 -18.43 -0.83
N LYS A 280 7.08 -19.71 -0.76
CA LYS A 280 7.21 -20.52 -1.96
C LYS A 280 5.86 -20.63 -2.65
N LYS A 281 5.84 -20.43 -3.97
CA LYS A 281 4.62 -20.61 -4.78
C LYS A 281 4.13 -22.06 -4.64
N ALA A 282 2.83 -22.22 -4.47
CA ALA A 282 2.21 -23.54 -4.39
C ALA A 282 2.17 -24.26 -5.75
N PHE A 283 2.06 -23.50 -6.83
CA PHE A 283 2.07 -23.97 -8.22
C PHE A 283 2.48 -22.84 -9.18
N PRO A 284 2.95 -23.14 -10.40
CA PRO A 284 3.52 -22.15 -11.31
C PRO A 284 2.60 -20.95 -11.62
N GLU A 285 1.29 -21.18 -11.81
CA GLU A 285 0.31 -20.17 -12.21
C GLU A 285 -0.34 -19.43 -11.00
N GLU A 286 0.20 -19.60 -9.79
CA GLU A 286 -0.32 -18.91 -8.62
C GLU A 286 -0.28 -17.39 -8.80
N LYS A 287 -1.43 -16.74 -8.55
CA LYS A 287 -1.63 -15.30 -8.75
C LYS A 287 -1.05 -14.49 -7.60
N VAL A 288 0.27 -14.43 -7.55
CA VAL A 288 1.04 -13.65 -6.57
C VAL A 288 2.18 -12.92 -7.28
N GLY A 289 2.50 -11.71 -6.86
CA GLY A 289 3.69 -10.99 -7.33
C GLY A 289 4.97 -11.73 -6.91
N VAL A 290 5.93 -11.87 -7.79
CA VAL A 290 7.11 -12.71 -7.60
C VAL A 290 8.36 -11.86 -7.47
N MET A 291 9.18 -12.13 -6.44
CA MET A 291 10.47 -11.48 -6.26
C MET A 291 11.45 -11.92 -7.34
N CYS A 292 12.10 -10.94 -7.96
CA CYS A 292 13.12 -11.10 -8.97
C CYS A 292 14.13 -9.94 -8.91
N LYS A 293 15.06 -9.89 -9.84
CA LYS A 293 15.85 -8.69 -10.12
C LYS A 293 15.45 -8.12 -11.46
N GLU A 294 15.39 -6.80 -11.56
CA GLU A 294 15.31 -6.07 -12.81
C GLU A 294 16.56 -5.21 -12.96
N ASN A 295 17.37 -5.48 -13.98
CA ASN A 295 18.65 -4.81 -14.19
C ASN A 295 19.56 -4.82 -12.95
N GLY A 296 19.60 -5.96 -12.24
CA GLY A 296 20.39 -6.19 -11.02
C GLY A 296 19.78 -5.66 -9.72
N LYS A 297 18.69 -4.88 -9.75
CA LYS A 297 17.99 -4.35 -8.56
C LYS A 297 16.84 -5.26 -8.15
N PRO A 298 16.50 -5.33 -6.85
CA PRO A 298 15.33 -6.09 -6.40
C PRO A 298 14.06 -5.53 -7.03
N HIS A 299 13.22 -6.43 -7.49
CA HIS A 299 11.97 -6.10 -8.16
C HIS A 299 10.90 -7.14 -7.86
N ILE A 300 9.63 -6.77 -7.97
CA ILE A 300 8.50 -7.70 -7.92
C ILE A 300 7.77 -7.62 -9.24
N ILE A 301 7.77 -8.73 -9.98
CA ILE A 301 7.01 -8.87 -11.22
C ILE A 301 5.62 -9.41 -10.89
N GLU A 302 4.59 -8.76 -11.37
CA GLU A 302 3.22 -9.21 -11.18
C GLU A 302 2.91 -10.44 -12.03
N TYR A 303 2.06 -11.33 -11.53
CA TYR A 303 1.75 -12.62 -12.18
C TYR A 303 1.25 -12.49 -13.62
N TYR A 304 0.59 -11.39 -13.97
CA TYR A 304 0.10 -11.11 -15.33
C TYR A 304 1.17 -10.55 -16.27
N GLU A 305 2.35 -10.22 -15.77
CA GLU A 305 3.52 -9.77 -16.54
C GLU A 305 4.50 -10.92 -16.80
N MET A 306 4.36 -12.05 -16.11
CA MET A 306 5.24 -13.21 -16.26
C MET A 306 4.98 -13.93 -17.59
N THR A 307 6.07 -14.30 -18.28
CA THR A 307 6.00 -15.14 -19.47
C THR A 307 5.84 -16.63 -19.11
N ASP A 308 5.36 -17.45 -20.05
CA ASP A 308 5.25 -18.91 -19.87
C ASP A 308 6.61 -19.56 -19.52
N GLU A 309 7.71 -19.04 -20.10
CA GLU A 309 9.06 -19.46 -19.76
C GLU A 309 9.38 -19.18 -18.29
N MET A 310 9.10 -17.97 -17.79
CA MET A 310 9.34 -17.61 -16.39
C MET A 310 8.49 -18.45 -15.44
N LEU A 311 7.24 -18.75 -15.79
CA LEU A 311 6.34 -19.56 -14.97
C LEU A 311 6.86 -20.98 -14.77
N THR A 312 7.50 -21.56 -15.80
CA THR A 312 7.89 -22.98 -15.81
C THR A 312 9.38 -23.23 -15.56
N LYS A 313 10.22 -22.18 -15.65
CA LYS A 313 11.67 -22.29 -15.44
C LYS A 313 11.98 -22.85 -14.06
N ARG A 314 12.94 -23.77 -14.02
CA ARG A 314 13.39 -24.40 -12.78
C ARG A 314 14.87 -24.21 -12.56
N THR A 315 15.25 -24.16 -11.29
CA THR A 315 16.63 -24.18 -10.81
C THR A 315 17.21 -25.59 -10.86
N ALA A 316 18.52 -25.73 -10.65
CA ALA A 316 19.21 -27.03 -10.70
C ALA A 316 18.68 -28.07 -9.67
N ASP A 317 18.13 -27.59 -8.56
CA ASP A 317 17.51 -28.41 -7.50
C ASP A 317 16.00 -28.68 -7.76
N GLY A 318 15.48 -28.29 -8.93
CA GLY A 318 14.13 -28.59 -9.38
C GLY A 318 13.03 -27.64 -8.86
N ASN A 319 13.38 -26.65 -8.06
CA ASN A 319 12.44 -25.61 -7.61
C ASN A 319 12.07 -24.64 -8.74
N LEU A 320 10.98 -23.90 -8.59
CA LEU A 320 10.67 -22.81 -9.50
C LEU A 320 11.73 -21.71 -9.39
N ALA A 321 12.31 -21.27 -10.52
CA ALA A 321 13.29 -20.21 -10.58
C ALA A 321 12.71 -18.85 -10.10
N TYR A 322 11.46 -18.58 -10.49
CA TYR A 322 10.66 -17.47 -10.04
C TYR A 322 9.61 -17.96 -9.04
N GLY A 323 10.08 -18.56 -7.95
CA GLY A 323 9.26 -19.32 -6.99
C GLY A 323 8.92 -18.57 -5.70
N PHE A 324 9.42 -17.36 -5.47
CA PHE A 324 9.23 -16.62 -4.22
C PHE A 324 8.15 -15.55 -4.37
N GLY A 325 6.93 -15.87 -3.92
CA GLY A 325 5.77 -14.98 -3.92
C GLY A 325 5.84 -13.96 -2.77
N ALA A 326 5.74 -12.67 -3.08
CA ALA A 326 5.73 -11.60 -2.09
C ALA A 326 4.40 -11.53 -1.35
N ILE A 327 4.41 -11.39 -0.03
CA ILE A 327 3.19 -11.40 0.81
C ILE A 327 2.84 -10.03 1.39
N LEU A 328 3.38 -8.95 0.82
CA LEU A 328 3.20 -7.57 1.27
C LEU A 328 3.48 -7.41 2.77
N ASN A 329 4.67 -7.83 3.17
CA ASN A 329 5.25 -7.57 4.48
C ASN A 329 6.73 -7.20 4.25
N TYR A 330 7.03 -5.90 4.32
CA TYR A 330 8.30 -5.32 3.92
C TYR A 330 8.95 -4.55 5.05
N LEU A 331 10.28 -4.51 5.07
CA LEU A 331 11.09 -3.63 5.91
C LEU A 331 11.83 -2.62 5.03
N PHE A 332 11.64 -1.34 5.34
CA PHE A 332 12.36 -0.25 4.69
C PHE A 332 13.16 0.56 5.70
N PRO A 333 14.38 1.00 5.34
CA PRO A 333 15.15 1.91 6.19
C PRO A 333 14.60 3.33 6.03
N ILE A 334 14.36 3.99 7.14
CA ILE A 334 13.80 5.36 7.16
C ILE A 334 14.75 6.35 6.49
N SER A 335 16.06 6.16 6.64
CA SER A 335 17.08 7.00 5.99
C SER A 335 16.94 7.00 4.47
N ARG A 336 16.76 5.80 3.85
CA ARG A 336 16.62 5.68 2.40
C ARG A 336 15.26 6.21 1.92
N LEU A 337 14.20 5.99 2.68
CA LEU A 337 12.89 6.57 2.37
C LEU A 337 12.94 8.10 2.33
N LYS A 338 13.69 8.72 3.26
CA LYS A 338 13.90 10.17 3.28
C LYS A 338 14.54 10.67 1.97
N GLU A 339 15.51 9.94 1.44
CA GLU A 339 16.16 10.26 0.16
C GLU A 339 15.23 10.14 -1.04
N THR A 340 14.22 9.24 -0.97
CA THR A 340 13.26 9.02 -2.06
C THR A 340 12.07 9.98 -2.06
N LEU A 341 11.96 10.91 -1.09
CA LEU A 341 10.83 11.84 -0.96
C LEU A 341 10.57 12.67 -2.22
N ASP A 342 11.63 13.11 -2.89
CA ASP A 342 11.54 13.94 -4.10
C ASP A 342 11.51 13.08 -5.40
N GLU A 343 11.54 11.74 -5.28
CA GLU A 343 11.47 10.85 -6.42
C GLU A 343 10.01 10.46 -6.71
N SER A 344 9.60 10.54 -7.98
CA SER A 344 8.29 10.05 -8.40
C SER A 344 8.22 8.52 -8.32
N MET A 345 7.07 8.01 -7.82
CA MET A 345 6.75 6.59 -7.88
C MET A 345 6.17 6.22 -9.25
N PRO A 346 6.43 5.02 -9.78
CA PRO A 346 5.76 4.54 -10.97
C PRO A 346 4.24 4.56 -10.80
N LEU A 347 3.52 5.00 -11.83
CA LEU A 347 2.06 4.98 -11.86
C LEU A 347 1.58 3.78 -12.70
N HIS A 348 0.83 2.90 -12.07
CA HIS A 348 0.14 1.79 -12.73
C HIS A 348 -1.23 2.25 -13.20
N VAL A 349 -1.48 2.11 -14.50
CA VAL A 349 -2.72 2.55 -15.14
C VAL A 349 -3.66 1.36 -15.28
N VAL A 350 -4.83 1.42 -14.63
CA VAL A 350 -5.84 0.35 -14.69
C VAL A 350 -7.14 0.84 -15.26
N LYS A 351 -7.74 0.06 -16.19
CA LYS A 351 -9.05 0.36 -16.76
C LYS A 351 -10.15 -0.08 -15.81
N LYS A 352 -11.06 0.83 -15.46
CA LYS A 352 -12.17 0.56 -14.53
C LYS A 352 -13.46 1.22 -15.00
N LYS A 353 -14.59 0.71 -14.48
CA LYS A 353 -15.90 1.35 -14.57
C LYS A 353 -15.94 2.46 -13.52
N VAL A 354 -16.08 3.71 -13.93
CA VAL A 354 -16.15 4.88 -13.05
C VAL A 354 -17.44 5.64 -13.37
N PRO A 355 -18.39 5.71 -12.42
CA PRO A 355 -19.57 6.57 -12.58
C PRO A 355 -19.15 8.04 -12.74
N TYR A 356 -19.84 8.77 -13.60
CA TYR A 356 -19.54 10.16 -13.91
C TYR A 356 -20.81 10.93 -14.29
N VAL A 357 -20.71 12.24 -14.45
CA VAL A 357 -21.78 13.06 -15.05
C VAL A 357 -21.42 13.44 -16.48
N ASP A 358 -22.42 13.37 -17.36
CA ASP A 358 -22.27 13.75 -18.75
C ASP A 358 -22.13 15.28 -18.93
N GLU A 359 -22.06 15.75 -20.16
CA GLU A 359 -21.93 17.17 -20.49
C GLU A 359 -23.13 18.02 -20.05
N SER A 360 -24.29 17.42 -19.83
CA SER A 360 -25.50 18.03 -19.33
C SER A 360 -25.64 17.97 -17.80
N GLY A 361 -24.72 17.24 -17.12
CA GLY A 361 -24.74 17.05 -15.67
C GLY A 361 -25.60 15.87 -15.22
N ASN A 362 -26.03 14.99 -16.13
CA ASN A 362 -26.80 13.80 -15.77
C ASN A 362 -25.85 12.67 -15.31
N PRO A 363 -26.21 11.90 -14.26
CA PRO A 363 -25.40 10.77 -13.80
C PRO A 363 -25.40 9.63 -14.82
N VAL A 364 -24.20 9.09 -15.09
CA VAL A 364 -23.98 7.96 -15.98
C VAL A 364 -23.29 6.84 -15.22
N THR A 365 -23.87 5.64 -15.24
CA THR A 365 -23.25 4.42 -14.68
C THR A 365 -22.82 3.53 -15.85
N PRO A 366 -21.52 3.39 -16.12
CA PRO A 366 -21.03 2.64 -17.28
C PRO A 366 -21.18 1.13 -17.09
N SER A 367 -21.59 0.43 -18.15
CA SER A 367 -21.66 -1.04 -18.21
C SER A 367 -20.28 -1.68 -18.48
N GLU A 368 -19.38 -0.94 -19.13
CA GLU A 368 -18.03 -1.36 -19.47
C GLU A 368 -16.98 -0.41 -18.88
N PRO A 369 -15.69 -0.80 -18.80
CA PRO A 369 -14.62 0.11 -18.42
C PRO A 369 -14.61 1.36 -19.31
N ASN A 370 -14.66 2.53 -18.68
CA ASN A 370 -14.75 3.84 -19.35
C ASN A 370 -13.63 4.81 -18.90
N ALA A 371 -12.81 4.40 -17.95
CA ALA A 371 -11.86 5.30 -17.33
C ALA A 371 -10.55 4.61 -16.96
N PHE A 372 -9.49 5.41 -16.89
CA PHE A 372 -8.24 5.07 -16.26
C PHE A 372 -8.25 5.51 -14.79
N LYS A 373 -7.71 4.65 -13.92
CA LYS A 373 -7.30 4.96 -12.56
C LYS A 373 -5.79 4.81 -12.45
N PHE A 374 -5.19 5.62 -11.60
CA PHE A 374 -3.74 5.70 -11.41
C PHE A 374 -3.40 5.27 -10.00
N GLU A 375 -2.62 4.21 -9.88
CA GLU A 375 -2.27 3.60 -8.61
C GLU A 375 -0.74 3.47 -8.51
N THR A 376 -0.17 3.73 -7.34
CA THR A 376 1.19 3.34 -6.98
C THR A 376 1.13 2.08 -6.14
N LEU A 377 2.13 1.22 -6.25
CA LEU A 377 2.16 -0.04 -5.51
C LEU A 377 3.32 -0.04 -4.49
N ALA A 378 3.07 -0.59 -3.30
CA ALA A 378 4.09 -0.68 -2.25
C ALA A 378 5.31 -1.49 -2.69
N LEU A 379 5.11 -2.42 -3.63
CA LEU A 379 6.19 -3.20 -4.25
C LEU A 379 7.17 -2.33 -5.05
N ASP A 380 6.75 -1.19 -5.59
CA ASP A 380 7.63 -0.30 -6.35
C ASP A 380 8.72 0.33 -5.46
N LEU A 381 8.46 0.48 -4.16
CA LEU A 381 9.47 0.93 -3.21
C LEU A 381 10.62 -0.08 -3.05
N ILE A 382 10.36 -1.37 -3.23
CA ILE A 382 11.43 -2.40 -3.23
C ILE A 382 12.43 -2.11 -4.34
N HIS A 383 11.98 -1.71 -5.52
CA HIS A 383 12.86 -1.37 -6.64
C HIS A 383 13.68 -0.09 -6.41
N LYS A 384 13.22 0.79 -5.51
CA LYS A 384 13.97 1.98 -5.09
C LYS A 384 15.11 1.67 -4.11
N MET A 385 15.12 0.47 -3.52
CA MET A 385 16.21 0.00 -2.67
C MET A 385 17.32 -0.59 -3.53
N ASP A 386 18.58 -0.44 -3.08
CA ASP A 386 19.73 -0.98 -3.85
C ASP A 386 19.80 -2.49 -3.72
N ASP A 387 19.39 -3.03 -2.57
CA ASP A 387 19.25 -4.46 -2.35
C ASP A 387 18.14 -4.80 -1.34
N CYS A 388 17.78 -6.10 -1.28
CA CYS A 388 16.71 -6.59 -0.43
C CYS A 388 17.04 -7.99 0.09
N LEU A 389 16.79 -8.22 1.38
CA LEU A 389 16.76 -9.57 1.95
C LEU A 389 15.41 -10.21 1.59
N ILE A 390 15.45 -11.25 0.78
CA ILE A 390 14.27 -12.07 0.49
C ILE A 390 14.17 -13.12 1.60
N PHE A 391 13.18 -12.98 2.47
CA PHE A 391 13.04 -13.78 3.68
C PHE A 391 11.87 -14.76 3.54
N GLU A 392 12.20 -16.06 3.40
CA GLU A 392 11.18 -17.11 3.26
C GLU A 392 10.45 -17.34 4.59
N VAL A 393 9.12 -17.41 4.53
CA VAL A 393 8.28 -17.78 5.67
C VAL A 393 7.51 -19.08 5.41
N ASP A 394 7.14 -19.77 6.50
CA ASP A 394 6.26 -20.93 6.42
C ASP A 394 4.87 -20.50 5.97
N ARG A 395 4.48 -20.92 4.76
CA ARG A 395 3.22 -20.56 4.13
C ARG A 395 2.01 -20.83 5.01
N GLU A 396 1.98 -21.99 5.67
CA GLU A 396 0.84 -22.39 6.51
C GLU A 396 0.75 -21.61 7.82
N LYS A 397 1.85 -20.98 8.24
CA LYS A 397 1.95 -20.23 9.50
C LYS A 397 1.87 -18.73 9.33
N GLU A 398 2.17 -18.21 8.13
CA GLU A 398 2.24 -16.76 7.92
C GLU A 398 1.47 -16.23 6.69
N PHE A 399 0.74 -17.08 5.95
CA PHE A 399 0.04 -16.64 4.76
C PHE A 399 -1.40 -17.16 4.70
N ALA A 400 -2.33 -16.36 5.21
CA ALA A 400 -3.78 -16.62 5.18
C ALA A 400 -4.53 -15.37 4.71
N PRO A 401 -4.39 -14.97 3.44
CA PRO A 401 -5.04 -13.75 2.94
C PRO A 401 -6.54 -13.93 2.78
N ILE A 402 -7.31 -12.92 3.19
CA ILE A 402 -8.76 -12.84 3.03
C ILE A 402 -9.07 -11.82 1.94
N LYS A 403 -9.23 -12.27 0.69
CA LYS A 403 -9.57 -11.42 -0.46
C LYS A 403 -11.00 -11.64 -0.95
N ASN A 404 -11.54 -12.85 -0.74
CA ASN A 404 -12.84 -13.29 -1.22
C ASN A 404 -13.66 -13.91 -0.08
N SER A 405 -14.97 -14.04 -0.26
CA SER A 405 -15.82 -14.77 0.70
C SER A 405 -15.56 -16.27 0.66
N THR A 406 -15.41 -16.84 -0.54
CA THR A 406 -15.21 -18.28 -0.80
C THR A 406 -14.10 -18.53 -1.82
N GLY A 407 -13.59 -19.75 -1.90
CA GLY A 407 -12.57 -20.16 -2.86
C GLY A 407 -11.15 -19.83 -2.41
N VAL A 408 -10.28 -19.48 -3.36
CA VAL A 408 -8.86 -19.16 -3.07
C VAL A 408 -8.76 -17.81 -2.35
N ASP A 409 -7.84 -17.70 -1.39
CA ASP A 409 -7.62 -16.48 -0.60
C ASP A 409 -8.94 -15.98 0.06
N SER A 410 -9.69 -16.90 0.67
CA SER A 410 -11.02 -16.63 1.19
C SER A 410 -11.11 -16.65 2.71
N VAL A 411 -12.26 -16.22 3.21
CA VAL A 411 -12.61 -16.35 4.64
C VAL A 411 -12.54 -17.82 5.08
N GLU A 412 -12.99 -18.76 4.23
CA GLU A 412 -13.01 -20.20 4.53
C GLU A 412 -11.58 -20.73 4.69
N THR A 413 -10.71 -20.50 3.69
CA THR A 413 -9.31 -20.97 3.73
C THR A 413 -8.52 -20.33 4.86
N ALA A 414 -8.79 -19.05 5.18
CA ALA A 414 -8.15 -18.37 6.30
C ALA A 414 -8.60 -18.97 7.65
N ARG A 415 -9.88 -19.30 7.83
CA ARG A 415 -10.39 -19.98 9.02
C ARG A 415 -9.74 -21.35 9.22
N GLU A 416 -9.63 -22.15 8.17
CA GLU A 416 -8.94 -23.46 8.23
C GLU A 416 -7.50 -23.30 8.71
N LEU A 417 -6.75 -22.34 8.16
CA LEU A 417 -5.38 -22.08 8.58
C LEU A 417 -5.30 -21.52 10.00
N LEU A 418 -6.21 -20.64 10.41
CA LEU A 418 -6.28 -20.16 11.79
C LEU A 418 -6.49 -21.32 12.78
N ILE A 419 -7.46 -22.20 12.51
CA ILE A 419 -7.71 -23.39 13.36
C ILE A 419 -6.47 -24.30 13.40
N LYS A 420 -5.83 -24.56 12.25
CA LYS A 420 -4.59 -25.33 12.15
C LYS A 420 -3.46 -24.73 13.00
N ASN A 421 -3.42 -23.42 13.13
CA ASN A 421 -2.46 -22.67 13.93
C ASN A 421 -2.90 -22.47 15.40
N GLY A 422 -3.97 -23.16 15.84
CA GLY A 422 -4.39 -23.19 17.24
C GLY A 422 -5.36 -22.08 17.67
N TYR A 423 -5.88 -21.29 16.73
CA TYR A 423 -6.90 -20.28 17.05
C TYR A 423 -8.25 -20.94 17.29
N THR A 424 -8.96 -20.48 18.32
CA THR A 424 -10.38 -20.79 18.54
C THR A 424 -11.20 -19.70 17.84
N LEU A 425 -12.03 -20.11 16.91
CA LEU A 425 -12.90 -19.21 16.14
C LEU A 425 -14.32 -19.14 16.68
#